data_af218a12579acd394d8e50caa2550b60
#
_entry.id   af218a12579acd394d8e50caa2550b60
#
_cell.length_a   1.000
_cell.length_b   1.000
_cell.length_c   1.000
_cell.angle_alpha   90.00
_cell.angle_beta   90.00
_cell.angle_gamma   90.00
#
_symmetry.space_group_name_H-M   'P 1'
#
loop_
_entity.id
_entity.type
_entity.pdbx_description
1 polymer ?
#
loop_
_entity_poly.entity_id
_entity_poly.type
_entity_poly.pdbx_seq_one_letter_code
_entity_poly.pdbx_strand_id
1 'polypeptide(L)'
;MTKSEKSCRHEKLMGSQTPSDRIVPYYAYTDGPDAVKVLAVGKLIVDPWQSEVLNDWMGRTEDDVWSAPTCGLSVPRQNGKTLDTSGRIASGMILYAEWVIYTAHLQKTATETFMELRGLFESRGLRKYVKEIKAALGREQIILKNGGRVVFVARTRNGGRGLHGDCLVFDEAQELTSEQQASFLPAISASRNPQTIYLGTPPDENCTVTVFRKIRKRATEGESKSTAWTEYSVKEIGDVTDRRRWAECNPALGRRMTETTIAAECEQMDADTFARERLGWWSPINNDQDYAIDKKKWEACASEKEKPEGKTAYGVKFSSDGSAVALCGAVCPEVGEARISLIELKATDRGIQWLADWLNQRYKMASCVVIDGRNGVDFLIEKITPVWKYKQSIVRPAAKEVIAAASQLSQEINEQTVTWYKYQEILNESAITSVKRPISGGWGFGGENSIPIEAAALALWGCRTSKRNPNRKMRIG
;
A
#
# COMPACT_ATOMS: atom_id res chain seq x y z
N MET A 1 41.09 -2.48 -55.21
CA MET A 1 39.95 -1.93 -54.44
C MET A 1 39.82 -2.76 -53.14
N THR A 2 40.46 -2.31 -52.11
CA THR A 2 40.47 -2.96 -50.80
C THR A 2 39.45 -2.28 -49.92
N LYS A 3 38.30 -2.89 -49.70
CA LYS A 3 37.35 -2.46 -48.67
C LYS A 3 37.89 -2.84 -47.29
N SER A 4 38.39 -1.86 -46.60
CA SER A 4 38.66 -1.94 -45.15
C SER A 4 37.31 -1.92 -44.44
N GLU A 5 36.74 -3.09 -44.09
CA GLU A 5 35.67 -3.22 -43.12
C GLU A 5 36.26 -2.97 -41.73
N LYS A 6 36.20 -1.70 -41.29
CA LYS A 6 36.33 -1.39 -39.88
C LYS A 6 35.13 -1.98 -39.16
N SER A 7 35.28 -3.18 -38.63
CA SER A 7 34.39 -3.75 -37.59
C SER A 7 34.41 -2.77 -36.42
N CYS A 8 33.38 -1.91 -36.32
CA CYS A 8 33.03 -1.25 -35.07
C CYS A 8 32.67 -2.35 -34.07
N ARG A 9 33.62 -2.79 -33.26
CA ARG A 9 33.31 -3.52 -32.04
C ARG A 9 32.47 -2.55 -31.19
N HIS A 10 31.15 -2.72 -31.19
CA HIS A 10 30.33 -2.09 -30.18
C HIS A 10 30.86 -2.57 -28.83
N GLU A 11 31.42 -1.64 -28.05
CA GLU A 11 31.83 -1.93 -26.69
C GLU A 11 30.58 -2.48 -25.95
N LYS A 12 30.74 -3.66 -25.34
CA LYS A 12 29.67 -4.31 -24.60
C LYS A 12 29.26 -3.43 -23.44
N LEU A 13 28.04 -2.95 -23.45
CA LEU A 13 27.52 -2.12 -22.38
C LEU A 13 27.42 -2.94 -21.09
N MET A 14 28.00 -2.41 -20.00
CA MET A 14 28.05 -3.07 -18.70
C MET A 14 27.28 -2.24 -17.66
N GLY A 15 26.44 -2.91 -16.90
CA GLY A 15 25.68 -2.29 -15.82
C GLY A 15 26.55 -1.79 -14.68
N SER A 16 26.23 -0.58 -14.18
CA SER A 16 26.90 0.04 -13.04
C SER A 16 26.82 -0.87 -11.82
N GLN A 17 27.95 -1.02 -11.16
CA GLN A 17 28.02 -1.73 -9.87
C GLN A 17 27.89 -0.77 -8.69
N THR A 18 27.84 0.54 -8.96
CA THR A 18 27.60 1.57 -7.96
C THR A 18 26.13 1.99 -8.02
N PRO A 19 25.40 1.90 -6.90
CA PRO A 19 24.01 2.34 -6.85
C PRO A 19 23.87 3.85 -7.02
N SER A 20 22.70 4.32 -7.44
CA SER A 20 22.37 5.75 -7.54
C SER A 20 22.25 6.40 -6.17
N ASP A 21 21.72 5.68 -5.21
CA ASP A 21 21.64 6.11 -3.80
C ASP A 21 22.00 4.94 -2.87
N ARG A 22 22.89 5.22 -1.91
CA ARG A 22 23.27 4.27 -0.86
C ARG A 22 23.37 5.01 0.47
N ILE A 23 22.48 4.70 1.38
CA ILE A 23 22.43 5.24 2.73
C ILE A 23 22.63 4.07 3.68
N VAL A 24 23.64 4.10 4.52
CA VAL A 24 24.00 2.99 5.39
C VAL A 24 24.38 3.54 6.77
N PRO A 25 23.79 3.02 7.87
CA PRO A 25 24.27 3.30 9.21
C PRO A 25 25.71 2.84 9.38
N TYR A 26 26.45 3.55 10.23
CA TYR A 26 27.80 3.10 10.59
C TYR A 26 27.75 1.70 11.21
N TYR A 27 28.66 0.83 10.82
CA TYR A 27 28.90 -0.47 11.41
C TYR A 27 30.39 -0.67 11.74
N ALA A 28 30.66 -1.31 12.87
CA ALA A 28 32.02 -1.58 13.31
C ALA A 28 32.68 -2.71 12.50
N TYR A 29 31.89 -3.71 12.14
CA TYR A 29 32.31 -4.83 11.27
C TYR A 29 31.09 -5.39 10.51
N THR A 30 31.32 -6.31 9.58
CA THR A 30 30.25 -6.94 8.81
C THR A 30 30.52 -8.40 8.55
N ASP A 31 29.45 -9.21 8.61
CA ASP A 31 29.46 -10.64 8.24
C ASP A 31 29.08 -10.86 6.76
N GLY A 32 28.94 -9.79 5.98
CA GLY A 32 28.66 -9.87 4.54
C GLY A 32 29.63 -10.75 3.74
N PRO A 33 30.95 -10.70 3.98
CA PRO A 33 31.89 -11.61 3.32
C PRO A 33 31.62 -13.08 3.59
N ASP A 34 31.08 -13.44 4.73
CA ASP A 34 30.69 -14.82 5.04
C ASP A 34 29.41 -15.22 4.31
N ALA A 35 28.47 -14.28 4.09
CA ALA A 35 27.33 -14.53 3.22
C ALA A 35 27.75 -14.80 1.77
N VAL A 36 28.72 -14.06 1.26
CA VAL A 36 29.30 -14.31 -0.07
C VAL A 36 29.96 -15.69 -0.14
N LYS A 37 30.69 -16.12 0.91
CA LYS A 37 31.27 -17.48 1.00
C LYS A 37 30.19 -18.56 1.02
N VAL A 38 29.11 -18.38 1.75
CA VAL A 38 27.97 -19.32 1.79
C VAL A 38 27.37 -19.50 0.40
N LEU A 39 27.15 -18.40 -0.35
CA LEU A 39 26.66 -18.45 -1.73
C LEU A 39 27.67 -19.14 -2.66
N ALA A 40 28.98 -18.85 -2.52
CA ALA A 40 30.03 -19.46 -3.32
C ALA A 40 30.13 -20.99 -3.10
N VAL A 41 29.90 -21.49 -1.87
CA VAL A 41 29.79 -22.94 -1.57
C VAL A 41 28.64 -23.57 -2.35
N GLY A 42 27.54 -22.83 -2.58
CA GLY A 42 26.44 -23.22 -3.45
C GLY A 42 26.71 -23.02 -4.95
N LYS A 43 27.93 -22.59 -5.33
CA LYS A 43 28.32 -22.25 -6.70
C LYS A 43 27.56 -21.03 -7.29
N LEU A 44 27.02 -20.16 -6.44
CA LEU A 44 26.40 -18.91 -6.85
C LEU A 44 27.44 -17.80 -6.88
N ILE A 45 27.47 -17.06 -7.98
CA ILE A 45 28.42 -15.94 -8.19
C ILE A 45 27.72 -14.65 -7.84
N VAL A 46 28.29 -13.93 -6.90
CA VAL A 46 27.82 -12.61 -6.42
C VAL A 46 28.50 -11.50 -7.22
N ASP A 47 27.71 -10.57 -7.73
CA ASP A 47 28.26 -9.36 -8.34
C ASP A 47 28.76 -8.39 -7.27
N PRO A 48 29.66 -7.44 -7.61
CA PRO A 48 30.20 -6.48 -6.65
C PRO A 48 29.12 -5.70 -5.88
N TRP A 49 28.09 -5.23 -6.55
CA TRP A 49 26.98 -4.50 -5.91
C TRP A 49 26.20 -5.36 -4.89
N GLN A 50 26.01 -6.65 -5.19
CA GLN A 50 25.34 -7.58 -4.29
C GLN A 50 26.18 -7.87 -3.05
N SER A 51 27.51 -8.00 -3.25
CA SER A 51 28.44 -8.12 -2.12
C SER A 51 28.36 -6.88 -1.21
N GLU A 52 28.21 -5.70 -1.77
CA GLU A 52 28.06 -4.44 -1.01
C GLU A 52 26.74 -4.42 -0.25
N VAL A 53 25.62 -4.83 -0.88
CA VAL A 53 24.30 -4.95 -0.22
C VAL A 53 24.37 -5.93 0.96
N LEU A 54 25.02 -7.08 0.78
CA LEU A 54 25.19 -8.05 1.88
C LEU A 54 26.06 -7.48 3.01
N ASN A 55 27.10 -6.72 2.70
CA ASN A 55 27.91 -6.04 3.72
C ASN A 55 27.06 -5.07 4.56
N ASP A 56 26.20 -4.30 3.89
CA ASP A 56 25.33 -3.32 4.54
C ASP A 56 24.25 -3.96 5.41
N TRP A 57 23.64 -5.04 4.92
CA TRP A 57 22.59 -5.76 5.65
C TRP A 57 23.13 -6.55 6.85
N MET A 58 24.38 -7.00 6.79
CA MET A 58 25.02 -7.80 7.82
C MET A 58 26.04 -7.00 8.63
N GLY A 59 25.99 -5.68 8.54
CA GLY A 59 26.77 -4.76 9.37
C GLY A 59 26.37 -4.84 10.85
N ARG A 60 27.37 -4.86 11.73
CA ARG A 60 27.22 -4.96 13.19
C ARG A 60 27.75 -3.74 13.88
N THR A 61 27.11 -3.37 14.96
CA THR A 61 27.63 -2.39 15.93
C THR A 61 28.69 -3.02 16.82
N GLU A 62 29.32 -2.21 17.65
CA GLU A 62 30.25 -2.68 18.68
C GLU A 62 29.59 -3.61 19.72
N ASP A 63 28.27 -3.45 19.94
CA ASP A 63 27.47 -4.28 20.83
C ASP A 63 26.94 -5.57 20.16
N ASP A 64 27.46 -5.94 18.98
CA ASP A 64 27.09 -7.13 18.22
C ASP A 64 25.59 -7.22 17.84
N VAL A 65 24.96 -6.09 17.60
CA VAL A 65 23.60 -6.02 17.05
C VAL A 65 23.62 -5.47 15.61
N TRP A 66 22.56 -5.71 14.84
CA TRP A 66 22.47 -5.17 13.49
C TRP A 66 22.54 -3.64 13.52
N SER A 67 23.47 -3.06 12.78
CA SER A 67 23.57 -1.60 12.61
C SER A 67 22.33 -1.08 11.85
N ALA A 68 21.76 -1.89 10.96
CA ALA A 68 20.55 -1.63 10.21
C ALA A 68 19.46 -2.67 10.53
N PRO A 69 18.64 -2.47 11.58
CA PRO A 69 17.46 -3.29 11.84
C PRO A 69 16.38 -3.15 10.75
N THR A 70 16.46 -2.12 9.91
CA THR A 70 15.62 -1.98 8.72
C THR A 70 16.52 -1.87 7.49
N CYS A 71 16.28 -2.73 6.51
CA CYS A 71 17.01 -2.72 5.24
C CYS A 71 16.04 -2.57 4.07
N GLY A 72 16.40 -1.78 3.07
CA GLY A 72 15.64 -1.60 1.85
C GLY A 72 16.51 -1.73 0.60
N LEU A 73 15.99 -2.40 -0.42
CA LEU A 73 16.63 -2.53 -1.74
C LEU A 73 15.61 -2.27 -2.84
N SER A 74 15.87 -1.23 -3.62
CA SER A 74 15.14 -0.92 -4.85
C SER A 74 16.06 -1.06 -6.04
N VAL A 75 15.81 -2.05 -6.86
CA VAL A 75 16.53 -2.26 -8.12
C VAL A 75 15.57 -2.80 -9.18
N PRO A 76 15.66 -2.41 -10.47
CA PRO A 76 14.79 -2.86 -11.53
C PRO A 76 14.65 -4.39 -11.60
N ARG A 77 13.60 -4.85 -12.26
CA ARG A 77 13.32 -6.30 -12.37
C ARG A 77 14.49 -7.05 -13.01
N GLN A 78 14.66 -8.34 -12.64
CA GLN A 78 15.64 -9.29 -13.19
C GLN A 78 17.11 -8.90 -12.94
N ASN A 79 17.39 -7.99 -12.01
CA ASN A 79 18.76 -7.66 -11.63
C ASN A 79 19.38 -8.59 -10.58
N GLY A 80 18.58 -9.50 -9.96
CA GLY A 80 19.10 -10.54 -9.07
C GLY A 80 18.88 -10.26 -7.58
N LYS A 81 17.84 -9.51 -7.19
CA LYS A 81 17.43 -9.28 -5.78
C LYS A 81 17.35 -10.57 -4.95
N THR A 82 16.85 -11.63 -5.55
CA THR A 82 16.66 -12.93 -4.88
C THR A 82 17.98 -13.53 -4.41
N LEU A 83 19.10 -13.26 -5.10
CA LEU A 83 20.40 -13.76 -4.68
C LEU A 83 20.87 -13.11 -3.38
N ASP A 84 20.69 -11.80 -3.22
CA ASP A 84 21.01 -11.07 -1.99
C ASP A 84 20.19 -11.60 -0.83
N THR A 85 18.88 -11.79 -1.07
CA THR A 85 17.95 -12.35 -0.08
C THR A 85 18.36 -13.77 0.31
N SER A 86 18.69 -14.61 -0.66
CA SER A 86 19.14 -15.98 -0.41
C SER A 86 20.45 -16.01 0.38
N GLY A 87 21.37 -15.11 0.10
CA GLY A 87 22.63 -14.94 0.83
C GLY A 87 22.38 -14.56 2.29
N ARG A 88 21.55 -13.53 2.52
CA ARG A 88 21.21 -13.07 3.88
C ARG A 88 20.47 -14.16 4.69
N ILE A 89 19.48 -14.82 4.08
CA ILE A 89 18.72 -15.89 4.74
C ILE A 89 19.63 -17.07 5.07
N ALA A 90 20.36 -17.59 4.10
CA ALA A 90 21.21 -18.77 4.31
C ALA A 90 22.28 -18.51 5.37
N SER A 91 22.90 -17.34 5.36
CA SER A 91 23.92 -16.96 6.33
C SER A 91 23.35 -16.77 7.73
N GLY A 92 22.21 -16.09 7.86
CA GLY A 92 21.53 -15.94 9.14
C GLY A 92 21.16 -17.28 9.78
N MET A 93 20.65 -18.21 8.96
CA MET A 93 20.33 -19.57 9.40
C MET A 93 21.58 -20.37 9.81
N ILE A 94 22.67 -20.28 9.05
CA ILE A 94 23.89 -21.09 9.28
C ILE A 94 24.71 -20.52 10.43
N LEU A 95 24.95 -19.20 10.44
CA LEU A 95 25.85 -18.55 11.40
C LEU A 95 25.19 -18.30 12.76
N TYR A 96 23.89 -17.94 12.77
CA TYR A 96 23.21 -17.48 13.98
C TYR A 96 22.01 -18.32 14.38
N ALA A 97 21.70 -19.39 13.64
CA ALA A 97 20.50 -20.22 13.85
C ALA A 97 19.19 -19.39 13.78
N GLU A 98 19.18 -18.29 13.00
CA GLU A 98 18.01 -17.40 12.86
C GLU A 98 16.77 -18.13 12.34
N TRP A 99 15.63 -17.67 12.81
CA TRP A 99 14.33 -18.01 12.27
C TRP A 99 13.88 -16.91 11.33
N VAL A 100 13.80 -17.21 10.05
CA VAL A 100 13.47 -16.25 9.01
C VAL A 100 12.04 -16.45 8.53
N ILE A 101 11.30 -15.36 8.40
CA ILE A 101 9.99 -15.32 7.77
C ILE A 101 10.16 -14.61 6.43
N TYR A 102 10.01 -15.35 5.34
CA TYR A 102 9.99 -14.78 4.00
C TYR A 102 8.56 -14.61 3.52
N THR A 103 8.21 -13.41 3.07
CA THR A 103 6.86 -13.10 2.57
C THR A 103 6.90 -12.47 1.19
N ALA A 104 5.97 -12.88 0.32
CA ALA A 104 5.75 -12.27 -0.99
C ALA A 104 4.27 -11.93 -1.19
N HIS A 105 3.98 -11.07 -2.17
CA HIS A 105 2.60 -10.70 -2.49
C HIS A 105 1.77 -11.94 -2.90
N LEU A 106 2.35 -12.79 -3.74
CA LEU A 106 1.72 -14.01 -4.25
C LEU A 106 2.41 -15.26 -3.71
N GLN A 107 1.63 -16.34 -3.47
CA GLN A 107 2.17 -17.65 -3.08
C GLN A 107 3.14 -18.19 -4.14
N LYS A 108 2.88 -17.95 -5.42
CA LYS A 108 3.77 -18.36 -6.50
C LYS A 108 5.20 -17.80 -6.34
N THR A 109 5.33 -16.51 -6.06
CA THR A 109 6.63 -15.86 -5.82
C THR A 109 7.33 -16.43 -4.59
N ALA A 110 6.58 -16.67 -3.50
CA ALA A 110 7.14 -17.30 -2.30
C ALA A 110 7.66 -18.72 -2.60
N THR A 111 6.91 -19.51 -3.37
CA THR A 111 7.31 -20.86 -3.78
C THR A 111 8.51 -20.84 -4.72
N GLU A 112 8.61 -19.88 -5.66
CA GLU A 112 9.77 -19.74 -6.55
C GLU A 112 11.04 -19.46 -5.75
N THR A 113 11.01 -18.53 -4.81
CA THR A 113 12.14 -18.24 -3.92
C THR A 113 12.49 -19.42 -3.01
N PHE A 114 11.48 -20.16 -2.52
CA PHE A 114 11.71 -21.40 -1.80
C PHE A 114 12.49 -22.41 -2.65
N MET A 115 12.12 -22.59 -3.92
CA MET A 115 12.80 -23.55 -4.81
C MET A 115 14.25 -23.14 -5.09
N GLU A 116 14.53 -21.85 -5.26
CA GLU A 116 15.90 -21.34 -5.41
C GLU A 116 16.74 -21.60 -4.16
N LEU A 117 16.22 -21.24 -2.98
CA LEU A 117 16.91 -21.44 -1.70
C LEU A 117 17.07 -22.94 -1.37
N ARG A 118 16.08 -23.76 -1.71
CA ARG A 118 16.16 -25.21 -1.63
C ARG A 118 17.32 -25.73 -2.48
N GLY A 119 17.43 -25.29 -3.74
CA GLY A 119 18.55 -25.66 -4.62
C GLY A 119 19.91 -25.32 -4.02
N LEU A 120 20.04 -24.15 -3.38
CA LEU A 120 21.24 -23.75 -2.65
C LEU A 120 21.56 -24.72 -1.51
N PHE A 121 20.59 -25.04 -0.65
CA PHE A 121 20.79 -25.94 0.49
C PHE A 121 20.95 -27.43 0.10
N GLU A 122 20.42 -27.84 -1.04
CA GLU A 122 20.64 -29.21 -1.58
C GLU A 122 22.02 -29.36 -2.24
N SER A 123 22.76 -28.26 -2.47
CA SER A 123 24.11 -28.30 -2.99
C SER A 123 25.06 -29.16 -2.09
N ARG A 124 26.08 -29.78 -2.71
CA ARG A 124 26.99 -30.70 -2.02
C ARG A 124 27.63 -30.07 -0.77
N GLY A 125 27.90 -28.76 -0.79
CA GLY A 125 28.59 -28.08 0.31
C GLY A 125 27.67 -27.76 1.49
N LEU A 126 26.38 -27.47 1.24
CA LEU A 126 25.42 -27.00 2.25
C LEU A 126 24.47 -28.09 2.74
N ARG A 127 24.27 -29.17 2.00
CA ARG A 127 23.39 -30.30 2.38
C ARG A 127 23.67 -30.85 3.78
N LYS A 128 24.89 -30.84 4.22
CA LYS A 128 25.31 -31.35 5.54
C LYS A 128 24.67 -30.58 6.72
N TYR A 129 24.29 -29.33 6.52
CA TYR A 129 23.62 -28.48 7.53
C TYR A 129 22.12 -28.72 7.61
N VAL A 130 21.50 -29.26 6.56
CA VAL A 130 20.05 -29.42 6.46
C VAL A 130 19.58 -30.59 7.34
N LYS A 131 18.57 -30.30 8.18
CA LYS A 131 17.82 -31.28 8.95
C LYS A 131 16.61 -31.78 8.16
N GLU A 132 15.80 -30.86 7.64
CA GLU A 132 14.53 -31.15 6.96
C GLU A 132 14.18 -30.06 5.94
N ILE A 133 13.58 -30.45 4.82
CA ILE A 133 12.97 -29.55 3.83
C ILE A 133 11.51 -30.00 3.65
N LYS A 134 10.56 -29.10 3.93
CA LYS A 134 9.14 -29.31 3.70
C LYS A 134 8.71 -28.50 2.48
N ALA A 135 8.16 -29.19 1.49
CA ALA A 135 7.78 -28.61 0.19
C ALA A 135 6.26 -28.63 -0.04
N ALA A 136 5.45 -28.79 1.02
CA ALA A 136 4.00 -28.73 0.90
C ALA A 136 3.57 -27.28 0.65
N LEU A 137 2.79 -27.07 -0.41
CA LEU A 137 2.31 -25.74 -0.83
C LEU A 137 1.67 -24.96 0.33
N GLY A 138 2.12 -23.73 0.56
CA GLY A 138 1.70 -22.87 1.66
C GLY A 138 2.26 -23.28 3.04
N ARG A 139 3.19 -24.26 3.08
CA ARG A 139 3.91 -24.72 4.28
C ARG A 139 5.37 -24.98 4.00
N GLU A 140 5.90 -24.33 2.95
CA GLU A 140 7.28 -24.48 2.54
C GLU A 140 8.21 -23.95 3.62
N GLN A 141 9.20 -24.79 3.99
CA GLN A 141 10.22 -24.41 4.97
C GLN A 141 11.49 -25.25 4.81
N ILE A 142 12.60 -24.64 5.22
CA ILE A 142 13.90 -25.29 5.34
C ILE A 142 14.34 -25.20 6.79
N ILE A 143 14.75 -26.32 7.38
CA ILE A 143 15.16 -26.41 8.77
C ILE A 143 16.58 -26.94 8.80
N LEU A 144 17.46 -26.27 9.53
CA LEU A 144 18.86 -26.69 9.72
C LEU A 144 19.03 -27.46 11.03
N LYS A 145 20.14 -28.19 11.13
CA LYS A 145 20.51 -28.99 12.32
C LYS A 145 20.80 -28.14 13.56
N ASN A 146 21.27 -26.88 13.36
CA ASN A 146 21.53 -25.93 14.43
C ASN A 146 20.25 -25.25 14.95
N GLY A 147 19.08 -25.52 14.36
CA GLY A 147 17.80 -24.91 14.71
C GLY A 147 17.37 -23.75 13.81
N GLY A 148 18.29 -23.20 13.00
CA GLY A 148 17.96 -22.17 12.02
C GLY A 148 16.89 -22.64 11.04
N ARG A 149 15.95 -21.77 10.69
CA ARG A 149 14.86 -22.12 9.77
C ARG A 149 14.37 -20.95 8.97
N VAL A 150 13.80 -21.22 7.82
CA VAL A 150 13.03 -20.25 7.04
C VAL A 150 11.67 -20.83 6.69
N VAL A 151 10.63 -19.98 6.80
CA VAL A 151 9.26 -20.28 6.36
C VAL A 151 8.87 -19.31 5.25
N PHE A 152 8.13 -19.83 4.26
CA PHE A 152 7.69 -19.05 3.10
C PHE A 152 6.18 -18.92 3.13
N VAL A 153 5.68 -17.68 3.10
CA VAL A 153 4.24 -17.40 3.21
C VAL A 153 3.80 -16.30 2.26
N ALA A 154 2.62 -16.46 1.66
CA ALA A 154 1.97 -15.35 0.98
C ALA A 154 1.42 -14.34 2.00
N ARG A 155 1.49 -13.04 1.65
CA ARG A 155 0.94 -11.99 2.50
C ARG A 155 -0.58 -11.97 2.46
N THR A 156 -1.18 -12.16 3.63
CA THR A 156 -2.60 -11.94 3.87
C THR A 156 -2.79 -10.97 5.03
N ARG A 157 -3.98 -10.41 5.21
CA ARG A 157 -4.28 -9.49 6.34
C ARG A 157 -3.93 -10.05 7.71
N ASN A 158 -3.99 -11.37 7.87
CA ASN A 158 -3.75 -12.05 9.13
C ASN A 158 -2.56 -13.04 9.06
N GLY A 159 -1.79 -13.02 7.99
CA GLY A 159 -0.75 -14.03 7.70
C GLY A 159 0.41 -14.07 8.69
N GLY A 160 0.69 -12.97 9.38
CA GLY A 160 1.75 -12.89 10.38
C GLY A 160 1.38 -13.47 11.76
N ARG A 161 0.09 -13.70 12.03
CA ARG A 161 -0.35 -14.17 13.36
C ARG A 161 0.13 -15.58 13.66
N GLY A 162 0.75 -15.73 14.83
CA GLY A 162 1.29 -17.04 15.27
C GLY A 162 2.63 -17.40 14.66
N LEU A 163 3.23 -16.55 13.82
CA LEU A 163 4.61 -16.69 13.38
C LEU A 163 5.56 -16.06 14.41
N HIS A 164 6.75 -16.64 14.51
CA HIS A 164 7.86 -16.14 15.33
C HIS A 164 9.14 -16.22 14.51
N GLY A 165 9.98 -15.20 14.60
CA GLY A 165 11.23 -15.13 13.87
C GLY A 165 12.16 -14.06 14.37
N ASP A 166 13.36 -14.03 13.79
CA ASP A 166 14.41 -13.05 14.04
C ASP A 166 14.56 -12.09 12.86
N CYS A 167 14.33 -12.59 11.65
CA CYS A 167 14.42 -11.84 10.42
C CYS A 167 13.09 -11.94 9.63
N LEU A 168 12.62 -10.81 9.14
CA LEU A 168 11.40 -10.70 8.33
C LEU A 168 11.74 -10.10 6.98
N VAL A 169 11.44 -10.83 5.91
CA VAL A 169 11.68 -10.40 4.53
C VAL A 169 10.35 -10.11 3.85
N PHE A 170 10.18 -8.89 3.38
CA PHE A 170 9.09 -8.45 2.52
C PHE A 170 9.60 -8.32 1.09
N ASP A 171 9.44 -9.37 0.29
CA ASP A 171 9.69 -9.30 -1.14
C ASP A 171 8.49 -8.68 -1.88
N GLU A 172 8.70 -8.11 -3.04
CA GLU A 172 7.67 -7.29 -3.73
C GLU A 172 7.05 -6.24 -2.78
N ALA A 173 7.91 -5.48 -2.09
CA ALA A 173 7.49 -4.50 -1.09
C ALA A 173 6.70 -3.32 -1.69
N GLN A 174 6.73 -3.13 -3.00
CA GLN A 174 5.87 -2.20 -3.73
C GLN A 174 4.37 -2.55 -3.59
N GLU A 175 4.05 -3.82 -3.28
CA GLU A 175 2.68 -4.31 -3.06
C GLU A 175 2.31 -4.43 -1.58
N LEU A 176 3.17 -3.97 -0.66
CA LEU A 176 2.99 -4.15 0.77
C LEU A 176 2.07 -3.08 1.36
N THR A 177 0.91 -3.48 1.88
CA THR A 177 -0.01 -2.58 2.58
C THR A 177 0.41 -2.34 4.04
N SER A 178 -0.03 -1.22 4.62
CA SER A 178 0.20 -0.92 6.05
C SER A 178 -0.43 -1.97 6.98
N GLU A 179 -1.61 -2.49 6.62
CA GLU A 179 -2.29 -3.55 7.38
C GLU A 179 -1.47 -4.86 7.38
N GLN A 180 -0.95 -5.25 6.20
CA GLN A 180 -0.08 -6.43 6.08
C GLN A 180 1.20 -6.25 6.90
N GLN A 181 1.87 -5.10 6.77
CA GLN A 181 3.06 -4.80 7.57
C GLN A 181 2.77 -4.91 9.07
N ALA A 182 1.71 -4.28 9.55
CA ALA A 182 1.30 -4.32 10.95
C ALA A 182 0.98 -5.74 11.44
N SER A 183 0.49 -6.62 10.57
CA SER A 183 0.22 -8.03 10.90
C SER A 183 1.50 -8.86 11.10
N PHE A 184 2.57 -8.57 10.35
CA PHE A 184 3.81 -9.36 10.37
C PHE A 184 4.88 -8.83 11.34
N LEU A 185 5.00 -7.52 11.54
CA LEU A 185 6.04 -6.93 12.40
C LEU A 185 6.08 -7.50 13.82
N PRO A 186 4.94 -7.79 14.49
CA PRO A 186 4.97 -8.40 15.81
C PRO A 186 5.65 -9.77 15.86
N ALA A 187 5.74 -10.49 14.74
CA ALA A 187 6.34 -11.82 14.68
C ALA A 187 7.85 -11.83 15.03
N ILE A 188 8.54 -10.70 14.86
CA ILE A 188 9.97 -10.58 15.20
C ILE A 188 10.24 -9.73 16.45
N SER A 189 9.19 -9.21 17.09
CA SER A 189 9.35 -8.29 18.24
C SER A 189 9.99 -8.94 19.48
N ALA A 190 9.91 -10.27 19.60
CA ALA A 190 10.52 -11.01 20.70
C ALA A 190 11.99 -11.39 20.46
N SER A 191 12.52 -11.16 19.25
CA SER A 191 13.92 -11.40 18.94
C SER A 191 14.82 -10.41 19.69
N ARG A 192 16.00 -10.87 20.06
CA ARG A 192 17.02 -10.00 20.68
C ARG A 192 17.69 -9.08 19.67
N ASN A 193 17.71 -9.46 18.40
CA ASN A 193 18.35 -8.69 17.33
C ASN A 193 17.50 -8.80 16.06
N PRO A 194 16.29 -8.19 16.03
CA PRO A 194 15.37 -8.32 14.93
C PRO A 194 15.84 -7.53 13.72
N GLN A 195 15.58 -8.06 12.51
CA GLN A 195 15.83 -7.34 11.26
C GLN A 195 14.66 -7.49 10.30
N THR A 196 14.31 -6.39 9.62
CA THR A 196 13.29 -6.37 8.55
C THR A 196 13.92 -5.92 7.25
N ILE A 197 13.72 -6.69 6.19
CA ILE A 197 14.26 -6.42 4.85
C ILE A 197 13.11 -6.19 3.87
N TYR A 198 13.18 -5.12 3.11
CA TYR A 198 12.19 -4.73 2.10
C TYR A 198 12.83 -4.71 0.73
N LEU A 199 12.29 -5.48 -0.20
CA LEU A 199 12.79 -5.63 -1.56
C LEU A 199 11.72 -5.27 -2.56
N GLY A 200 12.05 -4.51 -3.58
CA GLY A 200 11.06 -4.18 -4.59
C GLY A 200 11.58 -3.40 -5.77
N THR A 201 10.65 -3.00 -6.61
CA THR A 201 10.78 -1.96 -7.63
C THR A 201 9.96 -0.75 -7.19
N PRO A 202 10.09 0.43 -7.81
CA PRO A 202 9.21 1.54 -7.52
C PRO A 202 7.73 1.16 -7.66
N PRO A 203 6.85 1.55 -6.72
CA PRO A 203 5.42 1.29 -6.82
C PRO A 203 4.78 1.97 -8.03
N ASP A 204 3.70 1.36 -8.57
CA ASP A 204 2.86 1.97 -9.59
C ASP A 204 2.23 3.28 -9.08
N GLU A 205 1.93 4.22 -10.00
CA GLU A 205 1.28 5.49 -9.68
C GLU A 205 -0.11 5.28 -9.06
N ASN A 206 -0.82 4.25 -9.52
CA ASN A 206 -2.13 3.88 -9.02
C ASN A 206 -2.06 3.06 -7.72
N CYS A 207 -0.86 2.70 -7.27
CA CYS A 207 -0.67 1.93 -6.06
C CYS A 207 -0.84 2.85 -4.84
N THR A 208 -1.95 2.70 -4.14
CA THR A 208 -2.23 3.39 -2.86
C THR A 208 -1.34 2.89 -1.72
N VAL A 209 -0.49 1.89 -1.99
CA VAL A 209 0.40 1.29 -1.01
C VAL A 209 1.62 2.17 -0.77
N THR A 210 1.76 2.64 0.45
CA THR A 210 2.74 3.66 0.79
C THR A 210 3.93 3.16 1.61
N VAL A 211 3.94 1.89 2.06
CA VAL A 211 4.95 1.37 2.98
C VAL A 211 6.37 1.50 2.42
N PHE A 212 6.60 1.00 1.20
CA PHE A 212 7.94 1.01 0.60
C PHE A 212 8.42 2.45 0.31
N ARG A 213 7.51 3.33 -0.14
CA ARG A 213 7.79 4.77 -0.30
C ARG A 213 8.15 5.45 1.02
N LYS A 214 7.45 5.13 2.13
CA LYS A 214 7.76 5.68 3.46
C LYS A 214 9.14 5.26 3.96
N ILE A 215 9.53 4.00 3.73
CA ILE A 215 10.85 3.51 4.12
C ILE A 215 11.93 4.23 3.31
N ARG A 216 11.76 4.32 1.98
CA ARG A 216 12.66 5.10 1.11
C ARG A 216 12.81 6.54 1.61
N LYS A 217 11.68 7.22 1.81
CA LYS A 217 11.67 8.61 2.27
C LYS A 217 12.45 8.79 3.57
N ARG A 218 12.17 7.96 4.58
CA ARG A 218 12.87 8.03 5.88
C ARG A 218 14.38 7.85 5.74
N ALA A 219 14.82 6.98 4.84
CA ALA A 219 16.24 6.79 4.58
C ALA A 219 16.85 7.97 3.83
N THR A 220 16.26 8.38 2.69
CA THR A 220 16.80 9.41 1.79
C THR A 220 16.74 10.83 2.36
N GLU A 221 15.76 11.13 3.21
CA GLU A 221 15.61 12.42 3.89
C GLU A 221 16.32 12.48 5.26
N GLY A 222 17.00 11.39 5.66
CA GLY A 222 17.74 11.33 6.92
C GLY A 222 16.89 11.26 8.18
N GLU A 223 15.59 10.93 8.04
CA GLU A 223 14.68 10.75 9.17
C GLU A 223 14.97 9.48 9.99
N SER A 224 15.67 8.51 9.42
CA SER A 224 16.07 7.27 10.07
C SER A 224 17.59 7.11 10.06
N LYS A 225 18.18 6.94 11.25
CA LYS A 225 19.61 6.65 11.42
C LYS A 225 19.92 5.14 11.46
N SER A 226 18.91 4.28 11.39
CA SER A 226 19.01 2.84 11.55
C SER A 226 18.46 2.06 10.35
N THR A 227 18.32 2.75 9.20
CA THR A 227 17.86 2.15 7.94
C THR A 227 19.00 2.11 6.94
N ALA A 228 19.35 0.91 6.44
CA ALA A 228 20.16 0.77 5.24
C ALA A 228 19.24 0.81 4.01
N TRP A 229 19.58 1.65 3.03
CA TRP A 229 18.85 1.78 1.77
C TRP A 229 19.81 1.76 0.60
N THR A 230 19.55 0.88 -0.35
CA THR A 230 20.29 0.83 -1.63
C THR A 230 19.31 0.93 -2.78
N GLU A 231 19.60 1.84 -3.72
CA GLU A 231 18.70 2.13 -4.83
C GLU A 231 19.46 2.27 -6.15
N TYR A 232 18.90 1.67 -7.20
CA TYR A 232 19.28 1.87 -8.60
C TYR A 232 18.13 2.55 -9.32
N SER A 233 18.26 3.84 -9.57
CA SER A 233 17.17 4.66 -10.10
C SER A 233 17.68 5.83 -10.92
N VAL A 234 16.82 6.35 -11.80
CA VAL A 234 16.97 7.67 -12.42
C VAL A 234 16.15 8.71 -11.68
N LYS A 235 16.55 9.98 -11.72
CA LYS A 235 15.85 11.09 -11.07
C LYS A 235 14.63 11.57 -11.86
N GLU A 236 14.65 11.38 -13.17
CA GLU A 236 13.59 11.78 -14.10
C GLU A 236 13.43 10.73 -15.22
N ILE A 237 12.26 10.66 -15.84
CA ILE A 237 12.01 9.73 -16.95
C ILE A 237 12.99 9.98 -18.10
N GLY A 238 13.14 11.22 -18.55
CA GLY A 238 14.03 11.61 -19.62
C GLY A 238 13.88 10.76 -20.89
N ASP A 239 14.96 10.61 -21.66
CA ASP A 239 14.97 9.73 -22.83
C ASP A 239 15.13 8.27 -22.38
N VAL A 240 14.07 7.49 -22.52
CA VAL A 240 14.05 6.06 -22.15
C VAL A 240 14.83 5.18 -23.14
N THR A 241 15.18 5.71 -24.33
CA THR A 241 15.97 5.00 -25.33
C THR A 241 17.48 5.16 -25.15
N ASP A 242 17.92 6.06 -24.23
CA ASP A 242 19.35 6.26 -23.93
C ASP A 242 19.91 5.04 -23.19
N ARG A 243 20.71 4.26 -23.88
CA ARG A 243 21.34 3.03 -23.39
C ARG A 243 22.25 3.22 -22.18
N ARG A 244 22.85 4.43 -22.01
CA ARG A 244 23.69 4.75 -20.84
C ARG A 244 22.86 4.70 -19.56
N ARG A 245 21.62 5.20 -19.60
CA ARG A 245 20.69 5.15 -18.49
C ARG A 245 20.28 3.70 -18.14
N TRP A 246 20.18 2.82 -19.16
CA TRP A 246 19.98 1.38 -18.91
C TRP A 246 21.14 0.80 -18.08
N ALA A 247 22.38 1.17 -18.42
CA ALA A 247 23.56 0.70 -17.71
C ALA A 247 23.64 1.28 -16.27
N GLU A 248 23.23 2.51 -16.07
CA GLU A 248 23.21 3.15 -14.74
C GLU A 248 22.28 2.40 -13.77
N CYS A 249 21.12 1.93 -14.24
CA CYS A 249 20.06 1.37 -13.38
C CYS A 249 20.03 -0.15 -13.36
N ASN A 250 20.68 -0.86 -14.28
CA ASN A 250 20.63 -2.32 -14.38
C ASN A 250 22.00 -2.95 -14.13
N PRO A 251 22.40 -3.19 -12.89
CA PRO A 251 23.71 -3.75 -12.55
C PRO A 251 23.97 -5.14 -13.17
N ALA A 252 22.91 -5.90 -13.52
CA ALA A 252 23.02 -7.17 -14.21
C ALA A 252 23.29 -7.07 -15.72
N LEU A 253 23.18 -5.86 -16.31
CA LEU A 253 23.39 -5.65 -17.74
C LEU A 253 24.83 -6.03 -18.15
N GLY A 254 24.94 -6.78 -19.24
CA GLY A 254 26.22 -7.30 -19.73
C GLY A 254 26.75 -8.51 -18.96
N ARG A 255 26.14 -8.86 -17.84
CA ARG A 255 26.47 -10.04 -16.98
C ARG A 255 25.40 -11.14 -17.16
N ARG A 256 24.21 -10.93 -16.63
CA ARG A 256 23.08 -11.87 -16.70
C ARG A 256 21.93 -11.37 -17.58
N MET A 257 21.93 -10.09 -17.90
CA MET A 257 20.94 -9.43 -18.76
C MET A 257 21.62 -8.92 -20.03
N THR A 258 20.92 -9.02 -21.17
CA THR A 258 21.45 -8.51 -22.44
C THR A 258 20.80 -7.17 -22.79
N GLU A 259 21.55 -6.37 -23.54
CA GLU A 259 21.06 -5.10 -24.06
C GLU A 259 19.85 -5.27 -24.99
N THR A 260 19.87 -6.36 -25.79
CA THR A 260 18.75 -6.69 -26.67
C THR A 260 17.45 -6.97 -25.93
N THR A 261 17.52 -7.55 -24.74
CA THR A 261 16.35 -7.78 -23.89
C THR A 261 15.73 -6.47 -23.44
N ILE A 262 16.57 -5.52 -22.95
CA ILE A 262 16.07 -4.21 -22.50
C ILE A 262 15.51 -3.41 -23.70
N ALA A 263 16.17 -3.46 -24.87
CA ALA A 263 15.70 -2.78 -26.07
C ALA A 263 14.32 -3.28 -26.50
N ALA A 264 14.12 -4.61 -26.52
CA ALA A 264 12.82 -5.19 -26.89
C ALA A 264 11.70 -4.79 -25.92
N GLU A 265 12.00 -4.66 -24.63
CA GLU A 265 11.02 -4.18 -23.65
C GLU A 265 10.74 -2.67 -23.79
N CYS A 266 11.75 -1.88 -24.13
CA CYS A 266 11.61 -0.45 -24.42
C CYS A 266 10.68 -0.17 -25.61
N GLU A 267 10.69 -1.05 -26.62
CA GLU A 267 9.78 -0.96 -27.76
C GLU A 267 8.33 -1.36 -27.44
N GLN A 268 8.14 -2.19 -26.42
CA GLN A 268 6.82 -2.75 -26.09
C GLN A 268 6.08 -1.99 -24.97
N MET A 269 6.80 -1.27 -24.12
CA MET A 269 6.25 -0.54 -22.98
C MET A 269 6.10 0.95 -23.29
N ASP A 270 5.12 1.60 -22.68
CA ASP A 270 5.11 3.07 -22.60
C ASP A 270 6.28 3.58 -21.75
N ALA A 271 6.62 4.88 -21.92
CA ALA A 271 7.79 5.48 -21.30
C ALA A 271 7.75 5.44 -19.77
N ASP A 272 6.58 5.64 -19.16
CA ASP A 272 6.41 5.62 -17.70
C ASP A 272 6.60 4.22 -17.13
N THR A 273 5.95 3.23 -17.74
CA THR A 273 6.09 1.82 -17.35
C THR A 273 7.53 1.35 -17.51
N PHE A 274 8.18 1.67 -18.63
CA PHE A 274 9.57 1.32 -18.85
C PHE A 274 10.50 1.99 -17.85
N ALA A 275 10.31 3.28 -17.58
CA ALA A 275 11.12 4.02 -16.61
C ALA A 275 11.01 3.41 -15.22
N ARG A 276 9.83 3.03 -14.78
CA ARG A 276 9.60 2.38 -13.49
C ARG A 276 10.24 0.99 -13.44
N GLU A 277 10.00 0.15 -14.45
CA GLU A 277 10.40 -1.25 -14.44
C GLU A 277 11.88 -1.48 -14.77
N ARG A 278 12.50 -0.59 -15.59
CA ARG A 278 13.86 -0.74 -16.09
C ARG A 278 14.84 0.38 -15.70
N LEU A 279 14.33 1.57 -15.40
CA LEU A 279 15.17 2.66 -14.93
C LEU A 279 15.01 2.93 -13.43
N GLY A 280 14.16 2.14 -12.73
CA GLY A 280 13.93 2.29 -11.30
C GLY A 280 13.36 3.65 -10.92
N TRP A 281 12.70 4.33 -11.84
CA TRP A 281 12.16 5.66 -11.62
C TRP A 281 11.04 5.66 -10.59
N TRP A 282 11.25 6.44 -9.55
CA TRP A 282 10.23 6.71 -8.56
C TRP A 282 9.39 7.89 -9.02
N SER A 283 8.17 7.62 -9.47
CA SER A 283 7.25 8.70 -9.74
C SER A 283 7.26 9.66 -8.56
N PRO A 284 7.38 10.98 -8.77
CA PRO A 284 7.16 11.94 -7.70
C PRO A 284 5.87 11.49 -7.00
N ILE A 285 5.86 11.52 -5.67
CA ILE A 285 4.58 11.58 -5.00
C ILE A 285 4.00 12.86 -5.56
N ASN A 286 3.14 12.74 -6.59
CA ASN A 286 2.17 13.75 -6.77
C ASN A 286 1.52 13.79 -5.40
N ASN A 287 1.67 14.90 -4.67
CA ASN A 287 0.81 15.25 -3.56
C ASN A 287 -0.66 15.41 -4.02
N ASP A 288 -0.91 15.32 -5.28
CA ASP A 288 -2.05 14.78 -5.96
C ASP A 288 -2.05 13.23 -5.91
N GLN A 289 -2.09 12.63 -4.69
CA GLN A 289 -3.03 11.56 -4.52
C GLN A 289 -4.28 12.15 -5.16
N ASP A 290 -4.89 11.43 -6.08
CA ASP A 290 -6.15 11.85 -6.71
C ASP A 290 -7.20 11.88 -5.59
N TYR A 291 -6.93 12.81 -4.63
CA TYR A 291 -7.83 13.08 -3.54
C TYR A 291 -9.16 13.40 -4.18
N ALA A 292 -10.18 12.73 -3.75
CA ALA A 292 -11.50 12.94 -4.29
C ALA A 292 -11.97 14.38 -4.08
N ILE A 293 -11.34 15.09 -3.15
CA ILE A 293 -11.68 16.45 -2.74
C ILE A 293 -10.40 17.30 -2.67
N ASP A 294 -10.40 18.45 -3.34
CA ASP A 294 -9.36 19.47 -3.19
C ASP A 294 -9.40 20.06 -1.77
N LYS A 295 -8.29 19.94 -1.05
CA LYS A 295 -8.18 20.39 0.35
C LYS A 295 -8.50 21.88 0.54
N LYS A 296 -8.01 22.75 -0.35
CA LYS A 296 -8.22 24.21 -0.24
C LYS A 296 -9.69 24.57 -0.46
N LYS A 297 -10.34 23.91 -1.42
CA LYS A 297 -11.75 24.11 -1.70
C LYS A 297 -12.64 23.59 -0.58
N TRP A 298 -12.27 22.44 0.01
CA TRP A 298 -12.94 21.88 1.18
C TRP A 298 -12.83 22.81 2.39
N GLU A 299 -11.64 23.30 2.70
CA GLU A 299 -11.40 24.24 3.80
C GLU A 299 -12.19 25.55 3.61
N ALA A 300 -12.33 26.02 2.37
CA ALA A 300 -13.15 27.20 2.05
C ALA A 300 -14.66 27.00 2.34
N CYS A 301 -15.13 25.74 2.35
CA CYS A 301 -16.51 25.39 2.72
C CYS A 301 -16.72 25.27 4.24
N ALA A 302 -15.67 25.42 5.06
CA ALA A 302 -15.79 25.36 6.52
C ALA A 302 -16.61 26.56 7.06
N SER A 303 -17.52 26.30 7.99
CA SER A 303 -18.43 27.33 8.50
C SER A 303 -18.64 27.16 10.01
N GLU A 304 -18.73 28.30 10.71
CA GLU A 304 -19.10 28.38 12.13
C GLU A 304 -20.56 28.82 12.32
N LYS A 305 -21.27 29.16 11.21
CA LYS A 305 -22.66 29.61 11.24
C LYS A 305 -23.59 28.52 11.76
N GLU A 306 -24.68 28.88 12.36
CA GLU A 306 -25.73 27.98 12.79
C GLU A 306 -26.30 27.14 11.64
N LYS A 307 -26.96 26.05 11.99
CA LYS A 307 -27.61 25.15 11.04
C LYS A 307 -28.68 25.89 10.26
N PRO A 308 -28.70 25.90 8.93
CA PRO A 308 -29.75 26.51 8.14
C PRO A 308 -31.10 25.78 8.34
N GLU A 309 -32.18 26.49 8.20
CA GLU A 309 -33.51 25.87 8.11
C GLU A 309 -33.73 25.33 6.70
N GLY A 310 -34.23 24.10 6.61
CA GLY A 310 -34.43 23.46 5.31
C GLY A 310 -34.83 22.01 5.37
N LYS A 311 -34.94 21.42 4.20
CA LYS A 311 -35.19 19.99 4.04
C LYS A 311 -34.00 19.20 4.60
N THR A 312 -34.28 18.21 5.45
CA THR A 312 -33.26 17.40 6.10
C THR A 312 -33.27 15.95 5.60
N ALA A 313 -32.10 15.38 5.30
CA ALA A 313 -31.92 13.97 5.01
C ALA A 313 -30.74 13.40 5.80
N TYR A 314 -30.71 12.07 5.93
CA TYR A 314 -29.64 11.36 6.60
C TYR A 314 -28.97 10.38 5.65
N GLY A 315 -27.66 10.22 5.81
CA GLY A 315 -26.85 9.21 5.14
C GLY A 315 -26.19 8.31 6.15
N VAL A 316 -26.27 7.02 5.91
CA VAL A 316 -25.63 5.97 6.73
C VAL A 316 -24.70 5.16 5.85
N LYS A 317 -23.47 5.02 6.28
CA LYS A 317 -22.47 4.19 5.59
C LYS A 317 -21.84 3.20 6.55
N PHE A 318 -21.96 1.92 6.24
CA PHE A 318 -21.22 0.86 6.92
C PHE A 318 -19.87 0.64 6.24
N SER A 319 -18.82 0.33 7.01
CA SER A 319 -17.53 -0.12 6.49
C SER A 319 -17.69 -1.41 5.67
N SER A 320 -16.71 -1.70 4.82
CA SER A 320 -16.75 -2.87 3.92
C SER A 320 -16.82 -4.20 4.68
N ASP A 321 -16.21 -4.28 5.86
CA ASP A 321 -16.21 -5.43 6.78
C ASP A 321 -17.37 -5.39 7.80
N GLY A 322 -18.10 -4.27 7.86
CA GLY A 322 -19.20 -4.08 8.80
C GLY A 322 -18.76 -3.71 10.22
N SER A 323 -17.48 -3.48 10.47
CA SER A 323 -16.94 -3.17 11.81
C SER A 323 -17.26 -1.78 12.33
N ALA A 324 -17.62 -0.85 11.44
CA ALA A 324 -17.95 0.53 11.78
C ALA A 324 -19.12 1.07 10.95
N VAL A 325 -19.78 2.09 11.48
CA VAL A 325 -20.87 2.80 10.80
C VAL A 325 -20.80 4.30 11.07
N ALA A 326 -20.92 5.10 9.99
CA ALA A 326 -21.04 6.54 10.06
C ALA A 326 -22.49 6.97 9.80
N LEU A 327 -22.96 7.95 10.55
CA LEU A 327 -24.23 8.64 10.36
C LEU A 327 -23.94 10.12 10.11
N CYS A 328 -24.39 10.62 8.96
CA CYS A 328 -24.31 12.04 8.60
C CYS A 328 -25.70 12.61 8.34
N GLY A 329 -25.81 13.92 8.51
CA GLY A 329 -26.98 14.70 8.15
C GLY A 329 -26.66 15.72 7.06
N ALA A 330 -27.65 16.00 6.21
CA ALA A 330 -27.62 17.13 5.28
C ALA A 330 -28.88 17.98 5.44
N VAL A 331 -28.70 19.28 5.41
CA VAL A 331 -29.81 20.26 5.39
C VAL A 331 -29.68 21.11 4.14
N CYS A 332 -30.72 21.09 3.33
CA CYS A 332 -30.80 21.90 2.11
C CYS A 332 -31.88 22.99 2.26
N PRO A 333 -31.49 24.24 2.42
CA PRO A 333 -32.43 25.36 2.42
C PRO A 333 -33.03 25.55 1.01
N GLU A 334 -34.13 26.29 0.91
CA GLU A 334 -34.70 26.68 -0.41
C GLU A 334 -33.79 27.65 -1.17
N VAL A 335 -33.08 28.52 -0.44
CA VAL A 335 -32.09 29.46 -0.96
C VAL A 335 -30.86 29.44 -0.08
N GLY A 336 -29.67 29.35 -0.69
CA GLY A 336 -28.39 29.37 0.00
C GLY A 336 -27.70 28.00 0.04
N GLU A 337 -26.62 27.93 0.81
CA GLU A 337 -25.72 26.80 0.89
C GLU A 337 -26.32 25.63 1.69
N ALA A 338 -26.14 24.41 1.19
CA ALA A 338 -26.45 23.23 1.97
C ALA A 338 -25.47 23.07 3.15
N ARG A 339 -25.92 22.42 4.22
CA ARG A 339 -25.06 22.07 5.35
C ARG A 339 -24.98 20.55 5.51
N ILE A 340 -23.79 20.02 5.45
CA ILE A 340 -23.51 18.62 5.83
C ILE A 340 -22.83 18.56 7.21
N SER A 341 -23.06 17.47 7.94
CA SER A 341 -22.45 17.26 9.25
C SER A 341 -22.34 15.79 9.59
N LEU A 342 -21.23 15.39 10.20
CA LEU A 342 -21.11 14.11 10.86
C LEU A 342 -21.90 14.17 12.19
N ILE A 343 -22.78 13.21 12.38
CA ILE A 343 -23.56 13.06 13.62
C ILE A 343 -22.85 12.08 14.54
N GLU A 344 -22.41 10.94 13.98
CA GLU A 344 -21.76 9.92 14.77
C GLU A 344 -20.95 8.96 13.88
N LEU A 345 -19.80 8.51 14.39
CA LEU A 345 -19.00 7.40 13.83
C LEU A 345 -18.75 6.41 14.97
N LYS A 346 -19.24 5.19 14.85
CA LYS A 346 -19.09 4.16 15.89
C LYS A 346 -18.72 2.80 15.33
N ALA A 347 -17.99 2.03 16.13
CA ALA A 347 -17.84 0.59 15.93
C ALA A 347 -19.18 -0.12 16.13
N THR A 348 -19.37 -1.24 15.42
CA THR A 348 -20.61 -2.03 15.43
C THR A 348 -20.57 -3.20 16.43
N ASP A 349 -19.44 -3.40 17.10
CA ASP A 349 -19.20 -4.48 18.09
C ASP A 349 -20.21 -4.51 19.24
N ARG A 350 -20.77 -3.35 19.62
CA ARG A 350 -21.82 -3.20 20.63
C ARG A 350 -23.23 -3.13 20.03
N GLY A 351 -23.37 -3.48 18.76
CA GLY A 351 -24.63 -3.45 18.02
C GLY A 351 -25.01 -2.05 17.52
N ILE A 352 -26.07 -2.01 16.69
CA ILE A 352 -26.52 -0.79 15.99
C ILE A 352 -27.91 -0.31 16.45
N GLN A 353 -28.38 -0.76 17.62
CA GLN A 353 -29.71 -0.35 18.14
C GLN A 353 -29.80 1.17 18.34
N TRP A 354 -28.73 1.79 18.85
CA TRP A 354 -28.63 3.23 19.01
C TRP A 354 -28.94 4.00 17.71
N LEU A 355 -28.48 3.50 16.56
CA LEU A 355 -28.67 4.10 15.26
C LEU A 355 -30.14 4.01 14.81
N ALA A 356 -30.74 2.83 14.99
CA ALA A 356 -32.17 2.64 14.69
C ALA A 356 -33.05 3.56 15.56
N ASP A 357 -32.78 3.64 16.85
CA ASP A 357 -33.53 4.49 17.79
C ASP A 357 -33.35 5.97 17.43
N TRP A 358 -32.14 6.41 17.11
CA TRP A 358 -31.83 7.76 16.72
C TRP A 358 -32.56 8.17 15.44
N LEU A 359 -32.60 7.31 14.42
CA LEU A 359 -33.31 7.53 13.16
C LEU A 359 -34.82 7.54 13.38
N ASN A 360 -35.36 6.60 14.15
CA ASN A 360 -36.79 6.50 14.42
C ASN A 360 -37.36 7.72 15.14
N GLN A 361 -36.61 8.32 16.06
CA GLN A 361 -36.98 9.58 16.72
C GLN A 361 -37.13 10.75 15.74
N ARG A 362 -36.37 10.74 14.62
CA ARG A 362 -36.28 11.85 13.65
C ARG A 362 -37.04 11.63 12.35
N TYR A 363 -37.72 10.49 12.23
CA TYR A 363 -38.45 10.11 11.03
C TYR A 363 -39.42 11.16 10.51
N LYS A 364 -40.18 11.82 11.38
CA LYS A 364 -41.17 12.82 10.96
C LYS A 364 -40.56 14.06 10.33
N MET A 365 -39.34 14.41 10.73
CA MET A 365 -38.61 15.58 10.27
C MET A 365 -37.67 15.31 9.09
N ALA A 366 -37.39 14.04 8.79
CA ALA A 366 -36.48 13.66 7.71
C ALA A 366 -37.19 13.50 6.37
N SER A 367 -36.60 13.97 5.30
CA SER A 367 -37.06 13.68 3.95
C SER A 367 -36.81 12.23 3.54
N CYS A 368 -35.62 11.72 3.82
CA CYS A 368 -35.26 10.31 3.64
C CYS A 368 -34.03 9.97 4.48
N VAL A 369 -33.75 8.66 4.57
CA VAL A 369 -32.46 8.11 4.98
C VAL A 369 -31.91 7.25 3.84
N VAL A 370 -30.65 7.49 3.46
CA VAL A 370 -29.94 6.72 2.44
C VAL A 370 -28.94 5.83 3.16
N ILE A 371 -29.04 4.50 2.97
CA ILE A 371 -28.26 3.52 3.72
C ILE A 371 -27.46 2.67 2.75
N ASP A 372 -26.14 2.73 2.84
CA ASP A 372 -25.19 2.00 1.98
C ASP A 372 -24.20 1.17 2.79
N GLY A 373 -23.71 0.10 2.19
CA GLY A 373 -22.76 -0.86 2.75
C GLY A 373 -23.09 -2.30 2.35
N ARG A 374 -22.26 -3.24 2.78
CA ARG A 374 -22.50 -4.68 2.56
C ARG A 374 -23.09 -5.36 3.78
N ASN A 375 -22.49 -5.15 4.96
CA ASN A 375 -22.89 -5.80 6.21
C ASN A 375 -23.63 -4.78 7.09
N GLY A 376 -24.71 -5.21 7.75
CA GLY A 376 -25.48 -4.37 8.68
C GLY A 376 -26.63 -3.58 8.06
N VAL A 377 -26.67 -3.37 6.75
CA VAL A 377 -27.68 -2.57 6.03
C VAL A 377 -29.09 -3.20 6.20
N ASP A 378 -29.24 -4.47 5.87
CA ASP A 378 -30.54 -5.15 5.92
C ASP A 378 -31.09 -5.21 7.35
N PHE A 379 -30.23 -5.43 8.33
CA PHE A 379 -30.60 -5.42 9.74
C PHE A 379 -31.06 -4.04 10.22
N LEU A 380 -30.41 -2.96 9.80
CA LEU A 380 -30.86 -1.59 10.12
C LEU A 380 -32.19 -1.28 9.45
N ILE A 381 -32.37 -1.62 8.18
CA ILE A 381 -33.61 -1.41 7.43
C ILE A 381 -34.78 -2.13 8.11
N GLU A 382 -34.59 -3.38 8.52
CA GLU A 382 -35.61 -4.15 9.25
C GLU A 382 -36.03 -3.42 10.53
N LYS A 383 -35.09 -2.88 11.31
CA LYS A 383 -35.39 -2.16 12.57
C LYS A 383 -36.14 -0.85 12.39
N ILE A 384 -35.91 -0.13 11.30
CA ILE A 384 -36.52 1.19 11.07
C ILE A 384 -37.79 1.13 10.24
N THR A 385 -37.98 0.11 9.39
CA THR A 385 -39.15 -0.04 8.50
C THR A 385 -40.50 0.06 9.23
N PRO A 386 -40.71 -0.47 10.45
CA PRO A 386 -41.98 -0.33 11.15
C PRO A 386 -42.38 1.11 11.46
N VAL A 387 -41.40 2.02 11.59
CA VAL A 387 -41.58 3.46 11.88
C VAL A 387 -41.60 4.29 10.60
N TRP A 388 -40.69 4.00 9.65
CA TRP A 388 -40.48 4.77 8.40
C TRP A 388 -41.50 4.34 7.33
N LYS A 389 -42.76 4.71 7.53
CA LYS A 389 -43.89 4.25 6.72
C LYS A 389 -44.08 4.96 5.37
N TYR A 390 -43.40 6.09 5.14
CA TYR A 390 -43.52 6.81 3.87
C TYR A 390 -42.76 6.10 2.76
N LYS A 391 -43.42 5.93 1.62
CA LYS A 391 -42.78 5.32 0.43
C LYS A 391 -41.54 6.12 0.05
N GLN A 392 -40.45 5.44 -0.25
CA GLN A 392 -39.15 6.02 -0.61
C GLN A 392 -38.49 6.88 0.50
N SER A 393 -38.91 6.77 1.76
CA SER A 393 -38.20 7.43 2.86
C SER A 393 -36.94 6.67 3.30
N ILE A 394 -36.84 5.37 3.02
CA ILE A 394 -35.65 4.55 3.15
C ILE A 394 -35.14 4.27 1.75
N VAL A 395 -33.90 4.63 1.46
CA VAL A 395 -33.27 4.46 0.16
C VAL A 395 -32.02 3.60 0.30
N ARG A 396 -31.97 2.52 -0.48
CA ARG A 396 -30.79 1.70 -0.67
C ARG A 396 -30.21 2.06 -2.04
N PRO A 397 -29.06 2.79 -2.10
CA PRO A 397 -28.57 3.30 -3.36
C PRO A 397 -27.98 2.17 -4.21
N ALA A 398 -28.24 2.20 -5.51
CA ALA A 398 -27.50 1.41 -6.48
C ALA A 398 -26.16 2.07 -6.81
N ALA A 399 -25.26 1.34 -7.45
CA ALA A 399 -23.90 1.84 -7.80
C ALA A 399 -23.92 3.20 -8.52
N LYS A 400 -24.85 3.40 -9.47
CA LYS A 400 -25.04 4.68 -10.18
C LYS A 400 -25.41 5.84 -9.25
N GLU A 401 -26.14 5.56 -8.18
CA GLU A 401 -26.57 6.57 -7.22
C GLU A 401 -25.45 6.91 -6.23
N VAL A 402 -24.60 5.95 -5.88
CA VAL A 402 -23.35 6.19 -5.13
C VAL A 402 -22.40 7.09 -5.94
N ILE A 403 -22.25 6.81 -7.24
CA ILE A 403 -21.45 7.64 -8.15
C ILE A 403 -22.05 9.06 -8.22
N ALA A 404 -23.37 9.19 -8.37
CA ALA A 404 -24.05 10.47 -8.42
C ALA A 404 -23.86 11.27 -7.12
N ALA A 405 -23.94 10.61 -5.94
CA ALA A 405 -23.72 11.23 -4.65
C ALA A 405 -22.28 11.77 -4.49
N ALA A 406 -21.29 10.99 -4.88
CA ALA A 406 -19.89 11.39 -4.81
C ALA A 406 -19.61 12.58 -5.77
N SER A 407 -20.07 12.48 -7.01
CA SER A 407 -19.93 13.54 -8.01
C SER A 407 -20.63 14.83 -7.60
N GLN A 408 -21.83 14.75 -7.04
CA GLN A 408 -22.58 15.89 -6.57
C GLN A 408 -21.88 16.62 -5.42
N LEU A 409 -21.43 15.88 -4.40
CA LEU A 409 -20.69 16.51 -3.29
C LEU A 409 -19.42 17.19 -3.78
N SER A 410 -18.65 16.52 -4.66
CA SER A 410 -17.43 17.10 -5.25
C SER A 410 -17.73 18.39 -6.03
N GLN A 411 -18.82 18.42 -6.80
CA GLN A 411 -19.24 19.59 -7.55
C GLN A 411 -19.69 20.72 -6.61
N GLU A 412 -20.54 20.44 -5.60
CA GLU A 412 -21.01 21.45 -4.65
C GLU A 412 -19.88 22.04 -3.80
N ILE A 413 -18.81 21.26 -3.52
CA ILE A 413 -17.57 21.78 -2.90
C ILE A 413 -16.85 22.73 -3.86
N ASN A 414 -16.71 22.36 -5.13
CA ASN A 414 -16.04 23.19 -6.14
C ASN A 414 -16.78 24.53 -6.35
N GLU A 415 -18.10 24.51 -6.28
CA GLU A 415 -18.97 25.67 -6.45
C GLU A 415 -19.22 26.44 -5.14
N GLN A 416 -18.73 25.92 -4.00
CA GLN A 416 -18.95 26.48 -2.65
C GLN A 416 -20.43 26.63 -2.28
N THR A 417 -21.27 25.68 -2.73
CA THR A 417 -22.70 25.61 -2.45
C THR A 417 -23.06 24.65 -1.31
N VAL A 418 -22.06 24.00 -0.74
CA VAL A 418 -22.17 23.17 0.45
C VAL A 418 -21.20 23.66 1.53
N THR A 419 -21.62 23.56 2.79
CA THR A 419 -20.80 23.93 3.95
C THR A 419 -20.79 22.80 4.97
N TRP A 420 -19.76 22.80 5.86
CA TRP A 420 -19.61 21.86 6.97
C TRP A 420 -19.13 22.59 8.23
N TYR A 421 -19.29 21.97 9.41
CA TYR A 421 -18.86 22.60 10.67
C TYR A 421 -17.35 22.47 10.89
N LYS A 422 -16.65 23.60 11.02
CA LYS A 422 -15.19 23.68 11.17
C LYS A 422 -14.60 22.85 12.31
N TYR A 423 -15.36 22.59 13.38
CA TYR A 423 -14.94 21.79 14.52
C TYR A 423 -15.08 20.27 14.36
N GLN A 424 -15.54 19.79 13.21
CA GLN A 424 -15.73 18.35 12.94
C GLN A 424 -14.46 17.74 12.37
N GLU A 425 -13.44 17.48 13.20
CA GLU A 425 -12.14 16.97 12.80
C GLU A 425 -12.24 15.63 12.05
N ILE A 426 -13.08 14.69 12.52
CA ILE A 426 -13.27 13.39 11.89
C ILE A 426 -13.79 13.51 10.45
N LEU A 427 -14.78 14.39 10.22
CA LEU A 427 -15.32 14.63 8.88
C LEU A 427 -14.28 15.33 7.99
N ASN A 428 -13.55 16.27 8.56
CA ASN A 428 -12.46 16.98 7.88
C ASN A 428 -11.37 16.00 7.42
N GLU A 429 -10.87 15.17 8.34
CA GLU A 429 -9.86 14.15 8.02
C GLU A 429 -10.36 13.19 6.93
N SER A 430 -11.60 12.68 7.10
CA SER A 430 -12.24 11.81 6.11
C SER A 430 -12.29 12.45 4.72
N ALA A 431 -12.63 13.74 4.62
CA ALA A 431 -12.72 14.44 3.35
C ALA A 431 -11.36 14.61 2.67
N ILE A 432 -10.36 15.14 3.40
CA ILE A 432 -9.05 15.48 2.83
C ILE A 432 -8.14 14.28 2.58
N THR A 433 -8.45 13.12 3.18
CA THR A 433 -7.72 11.87 2.94
C THR A 433 -8.42 10.90 2.00
N SER A 434 -9.67 11.21 1.60
CA SER A 434 -10.42 10.34 0.69
C SER A 434 -9.86 10.39 -0.73
N VAL A 435 -9.83 9.22 -1.38
CA VAL A 435 -9.38 9.05 -2.77
C VAL A 435 -10.54 8.63 -3.66
N LYS A 436 -10.41 8.79 -4.97
CA LYS A 436 -11.40 8.27 -5.92
C LYS A 436 -11.28 6.76 -6.02
N ARG A 437 -12.30 6.03 -5.59
CA ARG A 437 -12.42 4.59 -5.73
C ARG A 437 -13.20 4.25 -7.00
N PRO A 438 -12.63 3.53 -7.97
CA PRO A 438 -13.32 3.15 -9.18
C PRO A 438 -14.59 2.32 -8.88
N ILE A 439 -15.70 2.68 -9.52
CA ILE A 439 -16.95 1.93 -9.56
C ILE A 439 -17.32 1.82 -11.04
N SER A 440 -17.87 0.67 -11.48
CA SER A 440 -18.26 0.52 -12.90
C SER A 440 -19.14 1.66 -13.38
N GLY A 441 -18.63 2.45 -14.31
CA GLY A 441 -19.30 3.64 -14.86
C GLY A 441 -18.94 4.99 -14.17
N GLY A 442 -17.97 5.00 -13.22
CA GLY A 442 -17.54 6.22 -12.53
C GLY A 442 -16.71 5.97 -11.31
N TRP A 443 -16.84 6.81 -10.29
CA TRP A 443 -16.08 6.70 -9.04
C TRP A 443 -16.94 7.03 -7.81
N GLY A 444 -16.53 6.53 -6.67
CA GLY A 444 -17.02 6.88 -5.34
C GLY A 444 -15.87 7.24 -4.41
N PHE A 445 -16.16 7.75 -3.23
CA PHE A 445 -15.15 7.95 -2.21
C PHE A 445 -14.56 6.61 -1.75
N GLY A 446 -13.28 6.59 -1.43
CA GLY A 446 -12.54 5.45 -0.92
C GLY A 446 -11.37 5.91 -0.04
N GLY A 447 -10.60 4.95 0.49
CA GLY A 447 -9.54 5.19 1.45
C GLY A 447 -9.91 4.68 2.83
N GLU A 448 -8.92 4.64 3.73
CA GLU A 448 -9.05 4.02 5.05
C GLU A 448 -10.12 4.69 5.92
N ASN A 449 -10.27 6.01 5.82
CA ASN A 449 -11.19 6.83 6.64
C ASN A 449 -12.39 7.37 5.83
N SER A 450 -12.78 6.75 4.71
CA SER A 450 -13.77 7.34 3.78
C SER A 450 -15.22 7.27 4.26
N ILE A 451 -15.56 6.47 5.27
CA ILE A 451 -16.97 6.22 5.66
C ILE A 451 -17.73 7.49 6.04
N PRO A 452 -17.16 8.45 6.81
CA PRO A 452 -17.86 9.70 7.12
C PRO A 452 -18.18 10.56 5.89
N ILE A 453 -17.25 10.73 4.97
CA ILE A 453 -17.49 11.52 3.76
C ILE A 453 -18.44 10.82 2.78
N GLU A 454 -18.39 9.46 2.71
CA GLU A 454 -19.38 8.68 1.96
C GLU A 454 -20.79 8.89 2.53
N ALA A 455 -20.95 8.80 3.85
CA ALA A 455 -22.23 9.06 4.51
C ALA A 455 -22.73 10.50 4.30
N ALA A 456 -21.84 11.48 4.32
CA ALA A 456 -22.18 12.89 4.06
C ALA A 456 -22.65 13.12 2.61
N ALA A 457 -21.97 12.49 1.63
CA ALA A 457 -22.36 12.52 0.23
C ALA A 457 -23.75 11.91 0.02
N LEU A 458 -24.02 10.75 0.64
CA LEU A 458 -25.33 10.10 0.58
C LEU A 458 -26.44 10.95 1.23
N ALA A 459 -26.16 11.62 2.36
CA ALA A 459 -27.09 12.52 3.01
C ALA A 459 -27.43 13.71 2.10
N LEU A 460 -26.42 14.34 1.49
CA LEU A 460 -26.62 15.48 0.57
C LEU A 460 -27.43 15.07 -0.66
N TRP A 461 -27.03 13.97 -1.31
CA TRP A 461 -27.74 13.44 -2.47
C TRP A 461 -29.20 13.09 -2.14
N GLY A 462 -29.45 12.42 -1.03
CA GLY A 462 -30.80 12.11 -0.56
C GLY A 462 -31.61 13.37 -0.28
N CYS A 463 -30.97 14.40 0.29
CA CYS A 463 -31.60 15.69 0.53
C CYS A 463 -32.02 16.39 -0.77
N ARG A 464 -31.17 16.39 -1.79
CA ARG A 464 -31.44 17.01 -3.10
C ARG A 464 -32.48 16.23 -3.91
N THR A 465 -32.44 14.92 -3.92
CA THR A 465 -33.26 14.07 -4.81
C THR A 465 -34.63 13.67 -4.21
N SER A 466 -34.76 13.64 -2.87
CA SER A 466 -36.03 13.28 -2.23
C SER A 466 -37.15 14.23 -2.57
N LYS A 467 -38.27 13.67 -3.00
CA LYS A 467 -39.51 14.43 -3.26
C LYS A 467 -40.26 14.82 -1.99
N ARG A 468 -40.04 14.14 -0.88
CA ARG A 468 -40.64 14.44 0.43
C ARG A 468 -39.98 15.68 1.03
N ASN A 469 -40.81 16.68 1.42
CA ASN A 469 -40.36 17.79 2.22
C ASN A 469 -41.29 17.93 3.46
N PRO A 470 -40.84 17.42 4.63
CA PRO A 470 -41.65 17.49 5.87
C PRO A 470 -41.96 18.92 6.32
N ASN A 471 -41.14 19.88 5.93
CA ASN A 471 -41.27 21.29 6.33
C ASN A 471 -42.22 22.09 5.38
N ARG A 472 -42.78 21.44 4.36
CA ARG A 472 -43.66 22.11 3.41
C ARG A 472 -44.98 22.48 4.11
N LYS A 473 -45.21 23.76 4.32
CA LYS A 473 -46.51 24.27 4.79
C LYS A 473 -47.57 23.99 3.73
N MET A 474 -48.70 23.37 4.10
CA MET A 474 -49.87 23.27 3.21
C MET A 474 -50.29 24.71 2.85
N ARG A 475 -50.26 25.05 1.59
CA ARG A 475 -51.05 26.22 1.10
C ARG A 475 -52.48 25.73 1.00
N ILE A 476 -53.28 26.13 1.96
CA ILE A 476 -54.75 26.08 1.84
C ILE A 476 -55.08 27.18 0.86
N GLY A 477 -55.48 26.81 -0.39
CA GLY A 477 -56.03 27.72 -1.37
C GLY A 477 -57.50 27.93 -1.10
#